data_f48fd4c94d52466e7d5374a48cc512ad
#
_entry.id   f48fd4c94d52466e7d5374a48cc512ad
#
_cell.length_a   1.000
_cell.length_b   1.000
_cell.length_c   1.000
_cell.angle_alpha   90.00
_cell.angle_beta   90.00
_cell.angle_gamma   90.00
#
_symmetry.space_group_name_H-M   'P 1'
#
loop_
_entity.id
_entity.type
_entity.pdbx_description
1 polymer ?
#
loop_
_entity_poly.entity_id
_entity_poly.type
_entity_poly.pdbx_seq_one_letter_code
_entity_poly.pdbx_strand_id
1 'polypeptide(L)'
;MPEGKKLPVPAPVREEDSYSAKTHLHQPVQETATVAATAQPADAPEGALPSEVRPEIVTWEKLCEAIKASGRAYDMDMIEKAYNLANDAHKGVCRRSGEPYICHPLAVARLVLDLGMDSESIAAALLHDVVEDTPTTLDDLTAQFGSEVAQMVDGVTKLTKIQFSNIEELQAEN
;
A
#
# COMPACT_ATOMS: atom_id res chain seq x y z
N MET A 1 -12.73 29.00 53.47
CA MET A 1 -13.25 29.36 52.17
C MET A 1 -12.12 29.97 51.34
N PRO A 2 -11.45 29.27 50.40
CA PRO A 2 -10.63 29.92 49.41
C PRO A 2 -11.36 29.95 48.06
N GLU A 3 -11.27 31.09 47.43
CA GLU A 3 -11.97 31.52 46.23
C GLU A 3 -11.58 30.72 44.98
N GLY A 4 -12.61 30.39 44.19
CA GLY A 4 -12.46 29.69 42.91
C GLY A 4 -11.76 30.52 41.84
N LYS A 5 -10.62 30.07 41.33
CA LYS A 5 -9.98 30.60 40.12
C LYS A 5 -10.75 30.12 38.91
N LYS A 6 -11.42 31.06 38.27
CA LYS A 6 -12.09 30.91 36.97
C LYS A 6 -11.04 30.80 35.88
N LEU A 7 -11.02 29.69 35.12
CA LEU A 7 -10.19 29.50 33.95
C LEU A 7 -10.73 30.33 32.77
N PRO A 8 -9.87 30.91 31.94
CA PRO A 8 -10.29 31.71 30.76
C PRO A 8 -10.80 30.82 29.64
N VAL A 9 -11.92 31.26 29.03
CA VAL A 9 -12.56 30.68 27.86
C VAL A 9 -11.72 31.05 26.62
N PRO A 10 -11.41 30.11 25.71
CA PRO A 10 -10.71 30.47 24.46
C PRO A 10 -11.66 31.21 23.51
N ALA A 11 -11.12 32.22 22.83
CA ALA A 11 -11.79 33.06 21.85
C ALA A 11 -12.13 32.32 20.56
N PRO A 12 -13.17 32.73 19.79
CA PRO A 12 -13.56 32.08 18.55
C PRO A 12 -12.56 32.34 17.43
N VAL A 13 -12.25 31.27 16.70
CA VAL A 13 -11.43 31.30 15.47
C VAL A 13 -12.24 31.97 14.35
N ARG A 14 -11.68 33.00 13.71
CA ARG A 14 -12.25 33.66 12.54
C ARG A 14 -12.13 32.74 11.33
N GLU A 15 -13.25 32.43 10.70
CA GLU A 15 -13.33 32.05 9.28
C GLU A 15 -12.97 33.30 8.46
N GLU A 16 -12.08 33.15 7.50
CA GLU A 16 -12.01 33.78 6.18
C GLU A 16 -10.60 33.63 5.63
N ASP A 17 -10.43 32.70 4.69
CA ASP A 17 -9.58 32.95 3.52
C ASP A 17 -10.09 32.09 2.35
N SER A 18 -10.81 32.81 1.47
CA SER A 18 -11.31 32.33 0.19
C SER A 18 -10.16 32.03 -0.78
N TYR A 19 -9.98 30.77 -1.14
CA TYR A 19 -9.08 30.41 -2.24
C TYR A 19 -9.81 30.55 -3.58
N SER A 20 -9.42 31.59 -4.32
CA SER A 20 -9.91 31.93 -5.65
C SER A 20 -9.49 30.89 -6.68
N ALA A 21 -10.48 30.17 -7.23
CA ALA A 21 -10.30 29.29 -8.38
C ALA A 21 -10.04 30.11 -9.65
N LYS A 22 -8.85 29.98 -10.24
CA LYS A 22 -8.60 30.43 -11.62
C LYS A 22 -9.03 29.35 -12.61
N THR A 23 -10.16 29.63 -13.24
CA THR A 23 -10.69 28.93 -14.39
C THR A 23 -9.76 29.13 -15.60
N HIS A 24 -9.10 28.08 -16.09
CA HIS A 24 -8.52 28.07 -17.43
C HIS A 24 -9.53 27.46 -18.41
N LEU A 25 -10.06 28.33 -19.28
CA LEU A 25 -10.83 27.94 -20.45
C LEU A 25 -9.93 27.10 -21.39
N HIS A 26 -10.34 25.88 -21.68
CA HIS A 26 -9.78 25.09 -22.77
C HIS A 26 -10.71 25.26 -24.00
N GLN A 27 -10.18 25.82 -25.09
CA GLN A 27 -10.86 25.96 -26.38
C GLN A 27 -10.92 24.62 -27.11
N PRO A 28 -11.95 24.34 -27.88
CA PRO A 28 -12.06 23.10 -28.66
C PRO A 28 -11.22 23.18 -29.95
N VAL A 29 -10.45 22.14 -30.18
CA VAL A 29 -9.74 21.96 -31.47
C VAL A 29 -10.64 21.19 -32.41
N GLN A 30 -10.78 21.76 -33.61
CA GLN A 30 -11.63 21.31 -34.71
C GLN A 30 -11.17 19.97 -35.29
N GLU A 31 -12.17 19.10 -35.57
CA GLU A 31 -12.05 17.94 -36.47
C GLU A 31 -11.63 18.39 -37.89
N THR A 32 -10.65 17.72 -38.45
CA THR A 32 -10.54 17.57 -39.90
C THR A 32 -10.43 16.10 -40.27
N ALA A 33 -11.41 15.66 -41.02
CA ALA A 33 -11.54 14.32 -41.57
C ALA A 33 -10.58 14.07 -42.75
N THR A 34 -10.43 12.77 -43.03
CA THR A 34 -10.10 12.14 -44.31
C THR A 34 -8.58 11.95 -44.57
N VAL A 35 -8.12 10.70 -44.59
CA VAL A 35 -8.05 9.83 -45.79
C VAL A 35 -7.74 8.37 -45.37
N ALA A 36 -8.48 7.45 -45.99
CA ALA A 36 -8.23 6.03 -45.91
C ALA A 36 -6.94 5.67 -46.66
N ALA A 37 -6.05 4.91 -46.03
CA ALA A 37 -5.02 4.16 -46.68
C ALA A 37 -5.00 2.74 -46.11
N THR A 38 -5.47 1.82 -46.95
CA THR A 38 -5.32 0.37 -46.85
C THR A 38 -3.84 0.02 -46.76
N ALA A 39 -3.38 -0.43 -45.57
CA ALA A 39 -2.12 -1.11 -45.40
C ALA A 39 -2.40 -2.54 -44.92
N GLN A 40 -1.94 -3.50 -45.72
CA GLN A 40 -1.94 -4.93 -45.43
C GLN A 40 -1.14 -5.22 -44.16
N PRO A 41 -1.50 -6.25 -43.35
CA PRO A 41 -0.70 -6.63 -42.21
C PRO A 41 0.61 -7.27 -42.70
N ALA A 42 1.72 -6.58 -42.39
CA ALA A 42 3.05 -7.16 -42.54
C ALA A 42 3.29 -8.15 -41.39
N ASP A 43 3.89 -9.28 -41.77
CA ASP A 43 4.40 -10.38 -40.97
C ASP A 43 4.64 -10.07 -39.49
N ALA A 44 3.94 -10.81 -38.64
CA ALA A 44 4.28 -10.95 -37.24
C ALA A 44 5.55 -11.78 -37.11
N PRO A 45 6.60 -11.35 -36.36
CA PRO A 45 7.76 -12.18 -36.11
C PRO A 45 7.32 -13.42 -35.31
N GLU A 46 7.51 -14.62 -35.89
CA GLU A 46 7.51 -15.90 -35.18
C GLU A 46 8.62 -15.85 -34.13
N GLY A 47 8.22 -15.74 -32.87
CA GLY A 47 9.14 -15.67 -31.74
C GLY A 47 8.52 -14.99 -30.50
N ALA A 48 7.18 -14.91 -30.44
CA ALA A 48 6.52 -14.53 -29.20
C ALA A 48 6.86 -15.57 -28.13
N LEU A 49 7.72 -15.18 -27.16
CA LEU A 49 7.90 -15.91 -25.91
C LEU A 49 6.52 -16.25 -25.34
N PRO A 50 6.33 -17.45 -24.76
CA PRO A 50 5.06 -17.81 -24.15
C PRO A 50 4.65 -16.68 -23.22
N SER A 51 3.40 -16.23 -23.36
CA SER A 51 2.80 -15.14 -22.59
C SER A 51 3.30 -15.23 -21.14
N GLU A 52 4.09 -14.25 -20.73
CA GLU A 52 4.57 -14.13 -19.35
C GLU A 52 3.37 -14.37 -18.44
N VAL A 53 3.45 -15.42 -17.61
CA VAL A 53 2.48 -15.70 -16.58
C VAL A 53 2.53 -14.50 -15.65
N ARG A 54 1.65 -13.53 -15.86
CA ARG A 54 1.51 -12.41 -14.94
C ARG A 54 1.16 -13.01 -13.59
N PRO A 55 1.92 -12.73 -12.53
CA PRO A 55 1.62 -13.27 -11.22
C PRO A 55 0.17 -12.91 -10.88
N GLU A 56 -0.58 -13.90 -10.45
CA GLU A 56 -1.98 -13.72 -10.12
C GLU A 56 -2.11 -12.70 -8.97
N ILE A 57 -2.88 -11.62 -9.19
CA ILE A 57 -3.10 -10.60 -8.17
C ILE A 57 -3.86 -11.24 -7.01
N VAL A 58 -3.26 -11.19 -5.82
CA VAL A 58 -3.87 -11.65 -4.59
C VAL A 58 -4.80 -10.54 -4.09
N THR A 59 -6.09 -10.83 -3.99
CA THR A 59 -7.10 -9.96 -3.37
C THR A 59 -7.36 -10.38 -1.92
N TRP A 60 -8.03 -9.53 -1.16
CA TRP A 60 -8.44 -9.85 0.21
C TRP A 60 -9.30 -11.11 0.29
N GLU A 61 -10.25 -11.26 -0.64
CA GLU A 61 -11.13 -12.42 -0.72
C GLU A 61 -10.33 -13.71 -0.93
N LYS A 62 -9.34 -13.69 -1.86
CA LYS A 62 -8.46 -14.84 -2.12
C LYS A 62 -7.60 -15.19 -0.91
N LEU A 63 -7.11 -14.21 -0.15
CA LEU A 63 -6.38 -14.46 1.09
C LEU A 63 -7.30 -15.11 2.13
N CYS A 64 -8.51 -14.60 2.32
CA CYS A 64 -9.50 -15.18 3.24
C CYS A 64 -9.89 -16.62 2.87
N GLU A 65 -10.08 -16.89 1.57
CA GLU A 65 -10.35 -18.25 1.06
C GLU A 65 -9.18 -19.20 1.36
N ALA A 66 -7.95 -18.74 1.14
CA ALA A 66 -6.76 -19.53 1.42
C ALA A 66 -6.58 -19.82 2.92
N ILE A 67 -6.85 -18.84 3.79
CA ILE A 67 -6.83 -19.02 5.24
C ILE A 67 -7.85 -20.11 5.64
N LYS A 68 -9.08 -20.03 5.13
CA LYS A 68 -10.12 -21.04 5.39
C LYS A 68 -9.72 -22.42 4.86
N ALA A 69 -9.15 -22.48 3.66
CA ALA A 69 -8.73 -23.73 3.02
C ALA A 69 -7.55 -24.39 3.74
N SER A 70 -6.73 -23.65 4.46
CA SER A 70 -5.60 -24.18 5.22
C SER A 70 -6.00 -25.11 6.37
N GLY A 71 -7.26 -25.02 6.84
CA GLY A 71 -7.79 -25.81 7.95
C GLY A 71 -7.18 -25.49 9.31
N ARG A 72 -6.35 -24.44 9.41
CA ARG A 72 -5.73 -23.97 10.66
C ARG A 72 -6.60 -22.91 11.31
N ALA A 73 -6.48 -22.78 12.63
CA ALA A 73 -7.11 -21.69 13.38
C ALA A 73 -6.22 -20.45 13.29
N TYR A 74 -6.75 -19.36 12.74
CA TYR A 74 -6.12 -18.05 12.68
C TYR A 74 -7.01 -17.01 13.38
N ASP A 75 -6.38 -15.99 13.96
CA ASP A 75 -7.07 -14.80 14.48
C ASP A 75 -7.46 -13.89 13.30
N MET A 76 -8.68 -14.15 12.78
CA MET A 76 -9.21 -13.40 11.65
C MET A 76 -9.48 -11.92 11.98
N ASP A 77 -9.82 -11.62 13.24
CA ASP A 77 -10.08 -10.23 13.67
C ASP A 77 -8.79 -9.41 13.62
N MET A 78 -7.67 -10.00 14.06
CA MET A 78 -6.34 -9.38 13.95
C MET A 78 -5.93 -9.18 12.49
N ILE A 79 -6.08 -10.21 11.65
CA ILE A 79 -5.67 -10.18 10.24
C ILE A 79 -6.51 -9.16 9.46
N GLU A 80 -7.82 -9.12 9.66
CA GLU A 80 -8.72 -8.15 9.02
C GLU A 80 -8.40 -6.72 9.46
N LYS A 81 -8.13 -6.52 10.75
CA LYS A 81 -7.71 -5.22 11.29
C LYS A 81 -6.40 -4.75 10.65
N ALA A 82 -5.42 -5.66 10.48
CA ALA A 82 -4.15 -5.36 9.83
C ALA A 82 -4.35 -5.00 8.34
N TYR A 83 -5.19 -5.75 7.63
CA TYR A 83 -5.55 -5.44 6.25
C TYR A 83 -6.20 -4.06 6.11
N ASN A 84 -7.17 -3.74 6.96
CA ASN A 84 -7.88 -2.46 6.91
C ASN A 84 -6.91 -1.29 7.15
N LEU A 85 -6.01 -1.39 8.14
CA LEU A 85 -4.99 -0.39 8.39
C LEU A 85 -4.05 -0.21 7.19
N ALA A 86 -3.55 -1.30 6.61
CA ALA A 86 -2.66 -1.25 5.45
C ALA A 86 -3.37 -0.68 4.21
N ASN A 87 -4.63 -1.06 3.97
CA ASN A 87 -5.42 -0.57 2.85
C ASN A 87 -5.74 0.93 2.96
N ASP A 88 -6.10 1.40 4.16
CA ASP A 88 -6.36 2.83 4.40
C ASP A 88 -5.07 3.66 4.31
N ALA A 89 -3.96 3.14 4.81
CA ALA A 89 -2.65 3.77 4.76
C ALA A 89 -2.17 4.02 3.32
N HIS A 90 -2.44 3.10 2.40
CA HIS A 90 -2.02 3.17 1.01
C HIS A 90 -3.15 3.54 0.03
N LYS A 91 -4.24 4.12 0.54
CA LYS A 91 -5.40 4.47 -0.28
C LYS A 91 -5.03 5.45 -1.39
N GLY A 92 -5.35 5.06 -2.64
CA GLY A 92 -5.06 5.87 -3.82
C GLY A 92 -3.61 5.78 -4.32
N VAL A 93 -2.75 5.00 -3.68
CA VAL A 93 -1.40 4.72 -4.14
C VAL A 93 -1.40 3.52 -5.08
N CYS A 94 -0.72 3.65 -6.22
CA CYS A 94 -0.51 2.56 -7.18
C CYS A 94 0.97 2.23 -7.32
N ARG A 95 1.28 0.97 -7.59
CA ARG A 95 2.63 0.51 -7.97
C ARG A 95 2.99 0.99 -9.37
N ARG A 96 4.27 0.90 -9.74
CA ARG A 96 4.75 1.21 -11.11
C ARG A 96 4.05 0.37 -12.20
N SER A 97 3.59 -0.82 -11.85
CA SER A 97 2.79 -1.72 -12.70
C SER A 97 1.34 -1.27 -12.90
N GLY A 98 0.87 -0.26 -12.14
CA GLY A 98 -0.48 0.33 -12.23
C GLY A 98 -1.52 -0.31 -11.30
N GLU A 99 -1.20 -1.39 -10.60
CA GLU A 99 -2.07 -2.03 -9.62
C GLU A 99 -2.11 -1.24 -8.30
N PRO A 100 -3.21 -1.33 -7.51
CA PRO A 100 -3.28 -0.74 -6.18
C PRO A 100 -2.15 -1.27 -5.29
N TYR A 101 -1.56 -0.39 -4.47
CA TYR A 101 -0.42 -0.75 -3.62
C TYR A 101 -0.71 -1.92 -2.69
N ILE A 102 -1.92 -2.03 -2.16
CA ILE A 102 -2.35 -3.09 -1.23
C ILE A 102 -2.14 -4.51 -1.79
N CYS A 103 -2.07 -4.67 -3.13
CA CYS A 103 -1.81 -5.97 -3.75
C CYS A 103 -0.45 -6.54 -3.33
N HIS A 104 0.54 -5.70 -3.00
CA HIS A 104 1.85 -6.13 -2.53
C HIS A 104 1.79 -6.74 -1.12
N PRO A 105 1.31 -6.06 -0.07
CA PRO A 105 1.16 -6.65 1.25
C PRO A 105 0.30 -7.92 1.24
N LEU A 106 -0.77 -7.96 0.41
CA LEU A 106 -1.59 -9.16 0.26
C LEU A 106 -0.81 -10.35 -0.33
N ALA A 107 0.04 -10.10 -1.32
CA ALA A 107 0.89 -11.14 -1.90
C ALA A 107 1.91 -11.67 -0.89
N VAL A 108 2.52 -10.78 -0.09
CA VAL A 108 3.46 -11.16 0.98
C VAL A 108 2.74 -11.97 2.08
N ALA A 109 1.56 -11.51 2.53
CA ALA A 109 0.74 -12.22 3.51
C ALA A 109 0.34 -13.62 3.01
N ARG A 110 0.05 -13.77 1.72
CA ARG A 110 -0.25 -15.05 1.10
C ARG A 110 0.96 -16.00 1.14
N LEU A 111 2.16 -15.52 0.85
CA LEU A 111 3.37 -16.33 0.96
C LEU A 111 3.62 -16.79 2.40
N VAL A 112 3.44 -15.89 3.38
CA VAL A 112 3.57 -16.19 4.82
C VAL A 112 2.55 -17.25 5.25
N LEU A 113 1.30 -17.17 4.76
CA LEU A 113 0.27 -18.20 4.97
C LEU A 113 0.67 -19.54 4.36
N ASP A 114 1.17 -19.55 3.13
CA ASP A 114 1.56 -20.79 2.43
C ASP A 114 2.77 -21.47 3.12
N LEU A 115 3.62 -20.70 3.80
CA LEU A 115 4.67 -21.22 4.69
C LEU A 115 4.13 -21.75 6.02
N GLY A 116 2.83 -21.58 6.30
CA GLY A 116 2.17 -22.07 7.50
C GLY A 116 2.53 -21.30 8.77
N MET A 117 2.87 -20.02 8.63
CA MET A 117 3.16 -19.13 9.76
C MET A 117 1.87 -18.78 10.53
N ASP A 118 2.02 -18.15 11.70
CA ASP A 118 0.94 -17.78 12.61
C ASP A 118 0.20 -16.47 12.19
N SER A 119 -0.79 -16.10 12.98
CA SER A 119 -1.62 -14.92 12.72
C SER A 119 -0.83 -13.63 12.83
N GLU A 120 0.09 -13.56 13.78
CA GLU A 120 0.97 -12.42 14.02
C GLU A 120 1.91 -12.19 12.83
N SER A 121 2.44 -13.26 12.26
CA SER A 121 3.28 -13.20 11.06
C SER A 121 2.51 -12.72 9.83
N ILE A 122 1.25 -13.17 9.65
CA ILE A 122 0.38 -12.72 8.56
C ILE A 122 0.02 -11.24 8.75
N ALA A 123 -0.30 -10.82 9.98
CA ALA A 123 -0.58 -9.42 10.29
C ALA A 123 0.65 -8.54 10.05
N ALA A 124 1.84 -8.98 10.47
CA ALA A 124 3.09 -8.26 10.22
C ALA A 124 3.39 -8.15 8.72
N ALA A 125 3.10 -9.19 7.93
CA ALA A 125 3.25 -9.17 6.48
C ALA A 125 2.32 -8.15 5.80
N LEU A 126 1.10 -7.96 6.32
CA LEU A 126 0.18 -6.92 5.83
C LEU A 126 0.65 -5.51 6.19
N LEU A 127 1.35 -5.34 7.31
CA LEU A 127 1.71 -4.06 7.90
C LEU A 127 3.17 -3.63 7.61
N HIS A 128 3.97 -4.45 6.90
CA HIS A 128 5.42 -4.26 6.83
C HIS A 128 5.85 -2.90 6.24
N ASP A 129 5.10 -2.36 5.28
CA ASP A 129 5.39 -1.05 4.65
C ASP A 129 4.69 0.13 5.35
N VAL A 130 3.73 -0.13 6.26
CA VAL A 130 2.90 0.95 6.85
C VAL A 130 3.75 1.95 7.65
N VAL A 131 4.76 1.49 8.38
CA VAL A 131 5.64 2.35 9.19
C VAL A 131 6.62 3.16 8.31
N GLU A 132 6.99 2.64 7.14
CA GLU A 132 7.89 3.35 6.23
C GLU A 132 7.16 4.41 5.40
N ASP A 133 5.96 4.09 4.94
CA ASP A 133 5.23 4.88 3.95
C ASP A 133 4.21 5.84 4.57
N THR A 134 3.95 5.76 5.88
CA THR A 134 2.90 6.53 6.56
C THR A 134 3.37 7.11 7.90
N PRO A 135 2.61 8.04 8.50
CA PRO A 135 2.89 8.55 9.84
C PRO A 135 2.71 7.54 10.99
N THR A 136 2.22 6.33 10.71
CA THR A 136 2.00 5.27 11.72
C THR A 136 3.34 4.86 12.35
N THR A 137 3.39 4.83 13.67
CA THR A 137 4.61 4.48 14.43
C THR A 137 4.59 3.03 14.90
N LEU A 138 5.76 2.50 15.30
CA LEU A 138 5.86 1.20 15.96
C LEU A 138 5.12 1.16 17.29
N ASP A 139 5.02 2.28 18.00
CA ASP A 139 4.23 2.39 19.23
C ASP A 139 2.73 2.25 18.95
N ASP A 140 2.25 2.82 17.84
CA ASP A 140 0.87 2.65 17.40
C ASP A 140 0.56 1.19 17.05
N LEU A 141 1.49 0.52 16.36
CA LEU A 141 1.36 -0.91 16.05
C LEU A 141 1.39 -1.77 17.32
N THR A 142 2.28 -1.44 18.28
CA THR A 142 2.34 -2.14 19.57
C THR A 142 1.03 -2.01 20.34
N ALA A 143 0.44 -0.82 20.38
CA ALA A 143 -0.83 -0.58 21.06
C ALA A 143 -2.01 -1.31 20.39
N GLN A 144 -1.98 -1.50 19.08
CA GLN A 144 -3.08 -2.06 18.30
C GLN A 144 -3.00 -3.57 18.09
N PHE A 145 -1.78 -4.10 17.90
CA PHE A 145 -1.53 -5.49 17.48
C PHE A 145 -0.61 -6.27 18.44
N GLY A 146 -0.05 -5.59 19.44
CA GLY A 146 0.90 -6.18 20.37
C GLY A 146 2.36 -6.03 19.94
N SER A 147 3.26 -6.30 20.91
CA SER A 147 4.71 -6.12 20.70
C SER A 147 5.30 -7.09 19.69
N GLU A 148 4.73 -8.26 19.52
CA GLU A 148 5.23 -9.31 18.61
C GLU A 148 5.09 -8.88 17.15
N VAL A 149 3.91 -8.43 16.74
CA VAL A 149 3.67 -7.87 15.40
C VAL A 149 4.57 -6.67 15.15
N ALA A 150 4.65 -5.73 16.10
CA ALA A 150 5.48 -4.53 15.95
C ALA A 150 6.97 -4.85 15.80
N GLN A 151 7.49 -5.85 16.53
CA GLN A 151 8.88 -6.28 16.42
C GLN A 151 9.17 -6.95 15.06
N MET A 152 8.24 -7.74 14.52
CA MET A 152 8.39 -8.32 13.20
C MET A 152 8.42 -7.25 12.10
N VAL A 153 7.52 -6.26 12.17
CA VAL A 153 7.51 -5.12 11.24
C VAL A 153 8.83 -4.34 11.32
N ASP A 154 9.30 -4.00 12.52
CA ASP A 154 10.58 -3.31 12.73
C ASP A 154 11.76 -4.11 12.15
N GLY A 155 11.75 -5.43 12.31
CA GLY A 155 12.76 -6.33 11.75
C GLY A 155 12.82 -6.29 10.23
N VAL A 156 11.67 -6.34 9.55
CA VAL A 156 11.58 -6.26 8.08
C VAL A 156 12.06 -4.89 7.58
N THR A 157 11.61 -3.79 8.20
CA THR A 157 12.03 -2.42 7.89
C THR A 157 13.56 -2.26 7.98
N LYS A 158 14.19 -2.80 9.02
CA LYS A 158 15.65 -2.75 9.18
C LYS A 158 16.39 -3.55 8.11
N LEU A 159 15.89 -4.72 7.74
CA LEU A 159 16.50 -5.56 6.70
C LEU A 159 16.44 -4.86 5.32
N THR A 160 15.34 -4.22 5.00
CA THR A 160 15.17 -3.43 3.76
C THR A 160 16.20 -2.30 3.69
N LYS A 161 16.37 -1.55 4.77
CA LYS A 161 17.36 -0.44 4.84
C LYS A 161 18.80 -0.91 4.66
N ILE A 162 19.18 -2.05 5.24
CA ILE A 162 20.54 -2.61 5.09
C ILE A 162 20.82 -3.00 3.62
N GLN A 163 19.84 -3.57 2.92
CA GLN A 163 20.03 -3.95 1.52
C GLN A 163 20.23 -2.72 0.62
N PHE A 164 19.52 -1.63 0.84
CA PHE A 164 19.67 -0.39 0.07
C PHE A 164 21.03 0.27 0.30
N SER A 165 21.52 0.34 1.53
CA SER A 165 22.85 0.90 1.85
C SER A 165 23.97 0.15 1.14
N ASN A 166 23.92 -1.18 1.11
CA ASN A 166 24.93 -2.00 0.44
C ASN A 166 24.93 -1.81 -1.09
N ILE A 167 23.76 -1.58 -1.71
CA ILE A 167 23.66 -1.33 -3.16
C ILE A 167 24.24 0.05 -3.52
N GLU A 168 23.97 1.07 -2.70
CA GLU A 168 24.53 2.41 -2.91
C GLU A 168 26.05 2.44 -2.74
N GLU A 169 26.61 1.72 -1.76
CA GLU A 169 28.05 1.55 -1.58
C GLU A 169 28.70 0.85 -2.77
N LEU A 170 28.10 -0.24 -3.28
CA LEU A 170 28.58 -0.95 -4.46
C LEU A 170 28.53 -0.12 -5.74
N GLN A 171 27.60 0.81 -5.87
CA GLN A 171 27.49 1.71 -7.01
C GLN A 171 28.46 2.91 -6.91
N ALA A 172 28.85 3.30 -5.71
CA ALA A 172 29.81 4.38 -5.50
C ALA A 172 31.27 3.95 -5.74
N GLU A 173 31.58 2.65 -5.72
CA GLU A 173 32.92 2.12 -5.97
C GLU A 173 33.21 1.79 -7.46
N ASN A 174 32.24 1.91 -8.35
CA ASN A 174 32.39 1.71 -9.79
C ASN A 174 32.35 3.06 -10.54
#